data_2968d758e98a645a795535a741449e6e
#
_entry.id   2968d758e98a645a795535a741449e6e
#
_cell.length_a   1.000
_cell.length_b   1.000
_cell.length_c   1.000
_cell.angle_alpha   90.00
_cell.angle_beta   90.00
_cell.angle_gamma   90.00
#
_symmetry.space_group_name_H-M   'P 1'
#
loop_
_entity.id
_entity.type
_entity.pdbx_description
1 polymer ?
#
loop_
_entity_poly.entity_id
_entity_poly.type
_entity_poly.pdbx_seq_one_letter_code
_entity_poly.pdbx_strand_id
1 'polypeptide(L)'
;MKKAIVVDWLDKYGGAERVIKNLNQAIVFDEVYTLINIMKDDEFKQIFPQENIITHDTFLRKFGSKFRYLYVLFFYLISTIKVNKEVDLIISSSHSIAKGISKSRKSQLHITYFQARNSNYIWDEVDLYFGKLKYLLYPLLYILRRIDVNQSRKPDYIISNSYFVKNWVKKNYKRDSVVIYPPVSLKKFPLIKSKSEYYVIVGRLAAIKRFDLVIKTFNKNNYQLIVIGDGEELEYLKSISTSDNISFKGFLNSNDVAEIVGHAKAFIQMGVEGFGIATIEAQASGTPVIAFAKGGVLETVIDGKTGVFFKEQTEDSLNNAIQKFEQLTFDKSFMRNHALTFSEENFENEIKKFVESKVKNYN
;
A
#
# COMPACT_ATOMS: atom_id res chain seq x y z
N MET A 1 -20.35 13.11 18.58
CA MET A 1 -18.90 13.13 18.32
C MET A 1 -18.69 13.31 16.83
N LYS A 2 -18.20 14.47 16.41
CA LYS A 2 -17.91 14.81 15.01
C LYS A 2 -16.55 14.25 14.63
N LYS A 3 -16.42 13.68 13.42
CA LYS A 3 -15.26 12.89 13.01
C LYS A 3 -14.71 13.38 11.69
N ALA A 4 -13.40 13.49 11.58
CA ALA A 4 -12.72 13.85 10.34
C ALA A 4 -11.69 12.80 9.92
N ILE A 5 -11.59 12.60 8.61
CA ILE A 5 -10.48 11.85 8.02
C ILE A 5 -9.52 12.82 7.32
N VAL A 6 -8.24 12.55 7.46
CA VAL A 6 -7.17 13.27 6.78
C VAL A 6 -6.44 12.30 5.87
N VAL A 7 -6.29 12.65 4.60
CA VAL A 7 -5.57 11.83 3.62
C VAL A 7 -4.48 12.65 2.94
N ASP A 8 -3.43 12.00 2.46
CA ASP A 8 -2.30 12.70 1.83
C ASP A 8 -2.75 13.48 0.60
N TRP A 9 -3.43 12.81 -0.34
CA TRP A 9 -4.10 13.34 -1.54
C TRP A 9 -5.13 12.35 -2.08
N LEU A 10 -6.05 12.84 -2.89
CA LEU A 10 -7.07 12.07 -3.59
C LEU A 10 -6.94 12.38 -5.09
N ASP A 11 -6.36 11.47 -5.87
CA ASP A 11 -6.14 11.65 -7.31
C ASP A 11 -6.75 10.55 -8.18
N LYS A 12 -6.75 9.31 -7.70
CA LYS A 12 -7.36 8.16 -8.37
C LYS A 12 -7.65 7.04 -7.37
N TYR A 13 -8.60 6.18 -7.68
CA TYR A 13 -8.93 5.02 -6.86
C TYR A 13 -7.87 3.92 -6.98
N GLY A 14 -7.32 3.47 -5.86
CA GLY A 14 -6.30 2.43 -5.80
C GLY A 14 -6.30 1.66 -4.47
N GLY A 15 -5.16 1.06 -4.13
CA GLY A 15 -5.02 0.27 -2.90
C GLY A 15 -5.14 1.10 -1.62
N ALA A 16 -4.60 2.32 -1.63
CA ALA A 16 -4.68 3.24 -0.50
C ALA A 16 -6.13 3.70 -0.26
N GLU A 17 -6.85 3.98 -1.32
CA GLU A 17 -8.24 4.44 -1.29
C GLU A 17 -9.19 3.34 -0.81
N ARG A 18 -8.88 2.06 -1.08
CA ARG A 18 -9.62 0.93 -0.48
C ARG A 18 -9.51 0.94 1.04
N VAL A 19 -8.34 1.23 1.60
CA VAL A 19 -8.16 1.36 3.05
C VAL A 19 -8.98 2.52 3.59
N ILE A 20 -8.96 3.69 2.90
CA ILE A 20 -9.75 4.86 3.28
C ILE A 20 -11.25 4.54 3.25
N LYS A 21 -11.72 3.84 2.22
CA LYS A 21 -13.11 3.36 2.12
C LYS A 21 -13.51 2.53 3.33
N ASN A 22 -12.70 1.54 3.70
CA ASN A 22 -12.99 0.66 4.84
C ASN A 22 -12.88 1.42 6.18
N LEU A 23 -11.97 2.40 6.30
CA LEU A 23 -11.95 3.31 7.45
C LEU A 23 -13.27 4.10 7.54
N ASN A 24 -13.80 4.59 6.41
CA ASN A 24 -15.07 5.28 6.37
C ASN A 24 -16.26 4.36 6.68
N GLN A 25 -16.24 3.10 6.27
CA GLN A 25 -17.24 2.10 6.64
C GLN A 25 -17.22 1.79 8.16
N ALA A 26 -16.00 1.71 8.74
CA ALA A 26 -15.84 1.46 10.16
C ALA A 26 -16.26 2.64 11.04
N ILE A 27 -15.96 3.89 10.64
CA ILE A 27 -16.04 5.07 11.53
C ILE A 27 -17.09 6.07 11.08
N VAL A 28 -17.41 6.17 9.80
CA VAL A 28 -18.26 7.18 9.14
C VAL A 28 -17.83 8.60 9.50
N PHE A 29 -17.22 9.30 8.52
CA PHE A 29 -16.67 10.63 8.73
C PHE A 29 -17.62 11.74 8.27
N ASP A 30 -17.57 12.88 8.94
CA ASP A 30 -18.32 14.09 8.61
C ASP A 30 -17.51 15.03 7.70
N GLU A 31 -16.19 15.04 7.86
CA GLU A 31 -15.29 15.93 7.13
C GLU A 31 -14.06 15.17 6.58
N VAL A 32 -13.62 15.56 5.38
CA VAL A 32 -12.40 15.07 4.72
C VAL A 32 -11.42 16.22 4.57
N TYR A 33 -10.18 16.00 5.00
CA TYR A 33 -9.07 16.94 4.82
C TYR A 33 -8.01 16.31 3.93
N THR A 34 -7.56 17.04 2.93
CA THR A 34 -6.51 16.59 2.02
C THR A 34 -5.72 17.78 1.48
N LEU A 35 -4.49 17.58 1.02
CA LEU A 35 -3.80 18.64 0.28
C LEU A 35 -4.43 18.87 -1.08
N ILE A 36 -4.92 17.80 -1.72
CA ILE A 36 -5.39 17.83 -3.10
C ILE A 36 -6.53 16.82 -3.26
N ASN A 37 -7.64 17.31 -3.83
CA ASN A 37 -8.68 16.43 -4.36
C ASN A 37 -8.90 16.76 -5.84
N ILE A 38 -8.44 15.86 -6.71
CA ILE A 38 -8.65 15.87 -8.16
C ILE A 38 -9.24 14.54 -8.65
N MET A 39 -9.76 13.75 -7.70
CA MET A 39 -10.43 12.48 -7.98
C MET A 39 -11.75 12.74 -8.70
N LYS A 40 -12.15 11.82 -9.58
CA LYS A 40 -13.46 11.86 -10.23
C LYS A 40 -14.57 11.66 -9.19
N ASP A 41 -15.72 12.27 -9.42
CA ASP A 41 -16.84 12.24 -8.46
C ASP A 41 -17.36 10.83 -8.20
N ASP A 42 -17.39 9.96 -9.21
CA ASP A 42 -17.79 8.57 -9.07
C ASP A 42 -16.80 7.75 -8.22
N GLU A 43 -15.50 7.98 -8.36
CA GLU A 43 -14.46 7.36 -7.53
C GLU A 43 -14.52 7.89 -6.10
N PHE A 44 -14.72 9.20 -5.92
CA PHE A 44 -14.85 9.82 -4.60
C PHE A 44 -16.07 9.26 -3.84
N LYS A 45 -17.23 9.14 -4.51
CA LYS A 45 -18.45 8.55 -3.95
C LYS A 45 -18.31 7.06 -3.60
N GLN A 46 -17.41 6.32 -4.24
CA GLN A 46 -17.10 4.94 -3.83
C GLN A 46 -16.41 4.87 -2.46
N ILE A 47 -15.68 5.93 -2.08
CA ILE A 47 -14.98 6.01 -0.79
C ILE A 47 -15.90 6.63 0.25
N PHE A 48 -16.58 7.71 -0.12
CA PHE A 48 -17.43 8.52 0.75
C PHE A 48 -18.85 8.61 0.17
N PRO A 49 -19.71 7.60 0.42
CA PRO A 49 -21.07 7.56 -0.14
C PRO A 49 -22.04 8.53 0.53
N GLN A 50 -21.67 9.15 1.67
CA GLN A 50 -22.51 10.10 2.38
C GLN A 50 -22.66 11.42 1.60
N GLU A 51 -23.94 11.89 1.42
CA GLU A 51 -24.25 13.08 0.62
C GLU A 51 -23.69 14.39 1.19
N ASN A 52 -23.57 14.50 2.52
CA ASN A 52 -23.24 15.74 3.21
C ASN A 52 -21.79 15.79 3.73
N ILE A 53 -20.86 15.03 3.14
CA ILE A 53 -19.47 15.07 3.56
C ILE A 53 -18.79 16.37 3.12
N ILE A 54 -18.19 17.06 4.08
CA ILE A 54 -17.50 18.34 3.82
C ILE A 54 -16.05 18.04 3.45
N THR A 55 -15.59 18.50 2.29
CA THR A 55 -14.22 18.31 1.83
C THR A 55 -13.43 19.61 1.90
N HIS A 56 -12.27 19.55 2.53
CA HIS A 56 -11.30 20.63 2.65
C HIS A 56 -10.02 20.27 1.89
N ASP A 57 -9.70 21.03 0.85
CA ASP A 57 -8.47 20.88 0.07
C ASP A 57 -7.70 22.21 0.00
N THR A 58 -6.58 22.24 -0.72
CA THR A 58 -5.74 23.41 -0.86
C THR A 58 -5.71 23.94 -2.29
N PHE A 59 -5.07 25.11 -2.47
CA PHE A 59 -4.82 25.68 -3.80
C PHE A 59 -4.03 24.76 -4.74
N LEU A 60 -3.37 23.73 -4.21
CA LEU A 60 -2.57 22.76 -5.00
C LEU A 60 -3.42 21.99 -6.02
N ARG A 61 -4.73 21.87 -5.83
CA ARG A 61 -5.64 21.27 -6.81
C ARG A 61 -5.57 21.93 -8.19
N LYS A 62 -5.22 23.23 -8.24
CA LYS A 62 -5.09 23.99 -9.50
C LYS A 62 -3.94 23.50 -10.39
N PHE A 63 -2.99 22.76 -9.83
CA PHE A 63 -1.86 22.19 -10.57
C PHE A 63 -2.18 20.83 -11.20
N GLY A 64 -3.39 20.28 -10.96
CA GLY A 64 -3.80 18.97 -11.48
C GLY A 64 -2.76 17.89 -11.17
N SER A 65 -2.47 16.99 -12.10
CA SER A 65 -1.50 15.89 -11.92
C SER A 65 -0.05 16.35 -11.66
N LYS A 66 0.27 17.61 -11.98
CA LYS A 66 1.61 18.20 -11.78
C LYS A 66 1.92 18.56 -10.31
N PHE A 67 0.96 18.46 -9.41
CA PHE A 67 1.14 18.79 -7.99
C PHE A 67 2.35 18.10 -7.34
N ARG A 68 2.70 16.91 -7.81
CA ARG A 68 3.83 16.12 -7.27
C ARG A 68 5.18 16.82 -7.37
N TYR A 69 5.36 17.74 -8.32
CA TYR A 69 6.59 18.56 -8.42
C TYR A 69 6.74 19.53 -7.24
N LEU A 70 5.65 19.83 -6.52
CA LEU A 70 5.63 20.72 -5.36
C LEU A 70 5.78 19.98 -4.03
N TYR A 71 6.25 18.73 -4.07
CA TYR A 71 6.27 17.82 -2.94
C TYR A 71 6.95 18.38 -1.67
N VAL A 72 8.02 19.18 -1.83
CA VAL A 72 8.72 19.81 -0.70
C VAL A 72 7.79 20.71 0.12
N LEU A 73 6.82 21.37 -0.54
CA LEU A 73 5.84 22.24 0.11
C LEU A 73 4.81 21.45 0.93
N PHE A 74 4.58 20.18 0.63
CA PHE A 74 3.56 19.37 1.28
C PHE A 74 3.76 19.28 2.79
N PHE A 75 5.02 19.12 3.23
CA PHE A 75 5.36 19.07 4.65
C PHE A 75 4.99 20.35 5.39
N TYR A 76 5.14 21.50 4.74
CA TYR A 76 4.73 22.77 5.31
C TYR A 76 3.20 22.91 5.27
N LEU A 77 2.59 22.76 4.09
CA LEU A 77 1.16 23.01 3.86
C LEU A 77 0.26 22.16 4.77
N ILE A 78 0.53 20.86 4.90
CA ILE A 78 -0.29 20.00 5.78
C ILE A 78 -0.31 20.51 7.24
N SER A 79 0.80 21.10 7.69
CA SER A 79 0.91 21.62 9.05
C SER A 79 0.17 22.93 9.26
N THR A 80 -0.16 23.66 8.17
CA THR A 80 -0.95 24.91 8.23
C THR A 80 -2.45 24.65 8.25
N ILE A 81 -2.89 23.49 7.77
CA ILE A 81 -4.30 23.10 7.81
C ILE A 81 -4.68 22.77 9.26
N LYS A 82 -5.72 23.42 9.76
CA LYS A 82 -6.31 23.16 11.08
C LYS A 82 -7.64 22.46 10.89
N VAL A 83 -7.83 21.34 11.58
CA VAL A 83 -9.11 20.64 11.60
C VAL A 83 -10.14 21.51 12.36
N ASN A 84 -11.39 21.51 11.90
CA ASN A 84 -12.48 22.25 12.53
C ASN A 84 -12.55 21.98 14.04
N LYS A 85 -12.79 23.05 14.83
CA LYS A 85 -12.86 22.95 16.30
C LYS A 85 -13.96 22.01 16.81
N GLU A 86 -15.02 21.82 16.02
CA GLU A 86 -16.13 20.93 16.39
C GLU A 86 -15.81 19.43 16.23
N VAL A 87 -14.76 19.10 15.49
CA VAL A 87 -14.32 17.72 15.33
C VAL A 87 -13.71 17.21 16.62
N ASP A 88 -14.15 16.04 17.07
CA ASP A 88 -13.64 15.37 18.28
C ASP A 88 -12.59 14.32 17.96
N LEU A 89 -12.80 13.56 16.86
CA LEU A 89 -11.93 12.48 16.41
C LEU A 89 -11.35 12.78 15.03
N ILE A 90 -10.03 12.72 14.91
CA ILE A 90 -9.27 12.84 13.68
C ILE A 90 -8.62 11.49 13.39
N ILE A 91 -8.92 10.89 12.24
CA ILE A 91 -8.20 9.73 11.72
C ILE A 91 -7.37 10.21 10.53
N SER A 92 -6.04 10.07 10.57
CA SER A 92 -5.22 10.32 9.38
C SER A 92 -4.77 9.02 8.74
N SER A 93 -5.06 8.83 7.45
CA SER A 93 -4.56 7.73 6.63
C SER A 93 -3.35 8.22 5.86
N SER A 94 -2.16 7.75 6.25
CA SER A 94 -0.91 8.37 5.81
C SER A 94 0.06 7.35 5.22
N HIS A 95 0.54 7.65 4.02
CA HIS A 95 1.73 7.06 3.45
C HIS A 95 2.85 8.11 3.26
N SER A 96 2.52 9.38 3.58
CA SER A 96 3.44 10.51 3.46
C SER A 96 3.23 11.54 4.58
N ILE A 97 2.30 12.47 4.43
CA ILE A 97 2.26 13.72 5.21
C ILE A 97 0.98 13.92 6.06
N ALA A 98 -0.10 13.16 5.82
CA ALA A 98 -1.42 13.36 6.47
C ALA A 98 -1.34 13.37 8.01
N LYS A 99 -0.41 12.60 8.59
CA LYS A 99 -0.10 12.63 10.04
C LYS A 99 0.27 14.01 10.56
N GLY A 100 0.72 14.91 9.65
CA GLY A 100 1.20 16.25 9.97
C GLY A 100 0.12 17.31 10.13
N ILE A 101 -1.18 16.97 10.00
CA ILE A 101 -2.29 17.92 10.21
C ILE A 101 -2.26 18.52 11.61
N SER A 102 -2.81 19.74 11.75
CA SER A 102 -2.84 20.43 13.04
C SER A 102 -4.20 20.33 13.71
N LYS A 103 -4.21 19.99 15.01
CA LYS A 103 -5.37 20.09 15.88
C LYS A 103 -5.72 21.57 16.10
N SER A 104 -7.01 21.91 16.19
CA SER A 104 -7.49 23.25 16.59
C SER A 104 -7.64 23.37 18.10
N ARG A 105 -7.84 22.27 18.80
CA ARG A 105 -7.90 22.20 20.28
C ARG A 105 -7.20 20.93 20.79
N LYS A 106 -6.65 21.00 22.00
CA LYS A 106 -5.90 19.87 22.60
C LYS A 106 -6.77 18.63 22.83
N SER A 107 -8.06 18.82 23.08
CA SER A 107 -9.02 17.75 23.33
C SER A 107 -9.51 17.02 22.06
N GLN A 108 -8.99 17.31 20.87
CA GLN A 108 -9.21 16.50 19.68
C GLN A 108 -8.33 15.25 19.73
N LEU A 109 -8.93 14.07 19.67
CA LEU A 109 -8.17 12.82 19.56
C LEU A 109 -7.67 12.63 18.13
N HIS A 110 -6.37 12.44 17.93
CA HIS A 110 -5.77 12.17 16.62
C HIS A 110 -5.12 10.80 16.58
N ILE A 111 -5.65 9.90 15.76
CA ILE A 111 -5.10 8.57 15.48
C ILE A 111 -4.62 8.54 14.04
N THR A 112 -3.41 8.07 13.77
CA THR A 112 -2.91 7.89 12.41
C THR A 112 -2.81 6.42 12.06
N TYR A 113 -3.25 6.07 10.85
CA TYR A 113 -3.06 4.77 10.22
C TYR A 113 -1.98 4.88 9.15
N PHE A 114 -0.86 4.20 9.33
CA PHE A 114 0.22 4.15 8.35
C PHE A 114 0.01 3.03 7.36
N GLN A 115 -0.25 3.42 6.11
CA GLN A 115 -0.48 2.49 4.99
C GLN A 115 0.81 1.89 4.44
N ALA A 116 1.95 2.52 4.73
CA ALA A 116 3.29 2.11 4.29
C ALA A 116 4.34 2.70 5.22
N ARG A 117 5.62 2.42 4.95
CA ARG A 117 6.73 3.22 5.47
C ARG A 117 6.55 4.65 4.95
N ASN A 118 6.37 5.59 5.85
CA ASN A 118 6.02 6.96 5.45
C ASN A 118 7.16 7.64 4.69
N SER A 119 6.80 8.38 3.64
CA SER A 119 7.71 9.22 2.89
C SER A 119 8.99 8.47 2.43
N ASN A 120 8.84 7.25 1.92
CA ASN A 120 9.95 6.36 1.54
C ASN A 120 11.05 7.05 0.71
N TYR A 121 10.66 7.96 -0.18
CA TYR A 121 11.56 8.69 -1.08
C TYR A 121 12.55 9.63 -0.34
N ILE A 122 12.27 10.03 0.91
CA ILE A 122 13.26 10.75 1.74
C ILE A 122 13.99 9.84 2.73
N TRP A 123 13.52 8.60 2.95
CA TRP A 123 14.07 7.66 3.93
C TRP A 123 14.82 6.48 3.27
N ASP A 124 14.07 5.48 2.84
CA ASP A 124 14.64 4.17 2.48
C ASP A 124 14.93 4.03 0.98
N GLU A 125 14.31 4.87 0.15
CA GLU A 125 14.32 4.75 -1.31
C GLU A 125 14.98 5.95 -2.00
N VAL A 126 15.78 6.74 -1.26
CA VAL A 126 16.47 7.93 -1.75
C VAL A 126 17.33 7.60 -2.97
N ASP A 127 18.00 6.46 -2.96
CA ASP A 127 18.88 6.03 -4.06
C ASP A 127 18.09 5.77 -5.34
N LEU A 128 16.91 5.23 -5.20
CA LEU A 128 16.02 4.92 -6.31
C LEU A 128 15.45 6.17 -6.97
N TYR A 129 15.02 7.15 -6.13
CA TYR A 129 14.38 8.37 -6.63
C TYR A 129 15.37 9.42 -7.11
N PHE A 130 16.53 9.52 -6.48
CA PHE A 130 17.46 10.63 -6.71
C PHE A 130 18.82 10.19 -7.25
N GLY A 131 19.16 8.89 -7.24
CA GLY A 131 20.43 8.39 -7.73
C GLY A 131 21.63 9.18 -7.17
N LYS A 132 22.54 9.64 -8.04
CA LYS A 132 23.69 10.45 -7.64
C LYS A 132 23.31 11.86 -7.14
N LEU A 133 22.15 12.39 -7.53
CA LEU A 133 21.67 13.71 -7.10
C LEU A 133 21.44 13.77 -5.58
N LYS A 134 21.25 12.61 -4.92
CA LYS A 134 21.10 12.51 -3.46
C LYS A 134 22.18 13.23 -2.68
N TYR A 135 23.42 13.24 -3.17
CA TYR A 135 24.55 13.90 -2.48
C TYR A 135 24.39 15.42 -2.43
N LEU A 136 23.88 16.01 -3.52
CA LEU A 136 23.57 17.45 -3.56
C LEU A 136 22.33 17.78 -2.72
N LEU A 137 21.35 16.90 -2.70
CA LEU A 137 20.10 17.07 -1.97
C LEU A 137 20.18 16.70 -0.48
N TYR A 138 21.31 16.20 -0.01
CA TYR A 138 21.47 15.71 1.37
C TYR A 138 21.05 16.72 2.44
N PRO A 139 21.41 18.03 2.38
CA PRO A 139 20.95 19.00 3.38
C PRO A 139 19.42 19.16 3.38
N LEU A 140 18.80 19.19 2.21
CA LEU A 140 17.34 19.27 2.06
C LEU A 140 16.66 18.01 2.63
N LEU A 141 17.17 16.84 2.27
CA LEU A 141 16.65 15.56 2.78
C LEU A 141 16.76 15.48 4.30
N TYR A 142 17.85 15.98 4.88
CA TYR A 142 18.01 16.05 6.33
C TYR A 142 16.93 16.93 6.99
N ILE A 143 16.67 18.12 6.42
CA ILE A 143 15.62 19.03 6.91
C ILE A 143 14.25 18.37 6.80
N LEU A 144 13.93 17.77 5.63
CA LEU A 144 12.64 17.10 5.42
C LEU A 144 12.43 15.93 6.39
N ARG A 145 13.45 15.12 6.66
CA ARG A 145 13.39 14.06 7.69
C ARG A 145 13.12 14.61 9.10
N ARG A 146 13.74 15.74 9.45
CA ARG A 146 13.48 16.40 10.74
C ARG A 146 12.04 16.89 10.85
N ILE A 147 11.50 17.49 9.80
CA ILE A 147 10.09 17.91 9.74
C ILE A 147 9.18 16.68 9.85
N ASP A 148 9.45 15.63 9.12
CA ASP A 148 8.70 14.37 9.09
C ASP A 148 8.65 13.71 10.48
N VAL A 149 9.79 13.64 11.19
CA VAL A 149 9.84 13.16 12.57
C VAL A 149 9.02 14.05 13.51
N ASN A 150 9.08 15.37 13.37
CA ASN A 150 8.28 16.28 14.19
C ASN A 150 6.77 16.11 13.93
N GLN A 151 6.38 15.93 12.67
CA GLN A 151 4.99 15.64 12.29
C GLN A 151 4.49 14.32 12.86
N SER A 152 5.35 13.31 12.94
CA SER A 152 4.99 12.01 13.52
C SER A 152 4.63 12.08 15.03
N ARG A 153 4.94 13.18 15.70
CA ARG A 153 4.61 13.43 17.12
C ARG A 153 3.21 14.02 17.31
N LYS A 154 2.56 14.52 16.24
CA LYS A 154 1.25 15.15 16.33
C LYS A 154 0.10 14.18 16.64
N PRO A 155 0.04 12.96 16.03
CA PRO A 155 -0.96 11.98 16.42
C PRO A 155 -0.76 11.49 17.85
N ASP A 156 -1.86 11.30 18.58
CA ASP A 156 -1.83 10.71 19.91
C ASP A 156 -1.47 9.22 19.84
N TYR A 157 -2.05 8.51 18.86
CA TYR A 157 -1.83 7.09 18.63
C TYR A 157 -1.48 6.80 17.17
N ILE A 158 -0.68 5.73 16.98
CA ILE A 158 -0.25 5.25 15.67
C ILE A 158 -0.72 3.80 15.49
N ILE A 159 -1.34 3.54 14.35
CA ILE A 159 -1.62 2.20 13.84
C ILE A 159 -0.70 1.97 12.64
N SER A 160 -0.04 0.84 12.58
CA SER A 160 0.79 0.40 11.45
C SER A 160 0.10 -0.74 10.72
N ASN A 161 0.17 -0.78 9.40
CA ASN A 161 -0.46 -1.81 8.59
C ASN A 161 0.26 -3.19 8.63
N SER A 162 1.39 -3.28 9.34
CA SER A 162 2.19 -4.50 9.48
C SER A 162 3.23 -4.35 10.59
N TYR A 163 3.79 -5.46 11.07
CA TYR A 163 4.96 -5.43 11.96
C TYR A 163 6.19 -4.85 11.27
N PHE A 164 6.33 -5.05 9.96
CA PHE A 164 7.39 -4.41 9.19
C PHE A 164 7.32 -2.88 9.27
N VAL A 165 6.14 -2.28 9.09
CA VAL A 165 5.93 -0.84 9.22
C VAL A 165 6.03 -0.40 10.69
N LYS A 166 5.51 -1.17 11.65
CA LYS A 166 5.69 -0.91 13.10
C LYS A 166 7.16 -0.79 13.49
N ASN A 167 8.00 -1.73 13.04
CA ASN A 167 9.44 -1.70 13.31
C ASN A 167 10.10 -0.49 12.67
N TRP A 168 9.68 -0.12 11.46
CA TRP A 168 10.15 1.10 10.79
C TRP A 168 9.77 2.37 11.58
N VAL A 169 8.54 2.47 12.08
CA VAL A 169 8.06 3.57 12.95
C VAL A 169 8.89 3.65 14.23
N LYS A 170 9.12 2.51 14.88
CA LYS A 170 9.96 2.46 16.08
C LYS A 170 11.39 2.93 15.81
N LYS A 171 11.97 2.47 14.70
CA LYS A 171 13.34 2.83 14.29
C LYS A 171 13.49 4.32 13.98
N ASN A 172 12.60 4.87 13.13
CA ASN A 172 12.77 6.20 12.55
C ASN A 172 12.08 7.31 13.37
N TYR A 173 10.89 7.06 13.91
CA TYR A 173 10.13 8.05 14.69
C TYR A 173 10.29 7.90 16.20
N LYS A 174 10.90 6.80 16.69
CA LYS A 174 11.03 6.48 18.11
C LYS A 174 9.68 6.43 18.83
N ARG A 175 8.63 5.98 18.12
CA ARG A 175 7.27 5.83 18.63
C ARG A 175 6.81 4.38 18.54
N ASP A 176 5.94 4.00 19.47
CA ASP A 176 5.23 2.72 19.40
C ASP A 176 3.99 2.84 18.54
N SER A 177 3.57 1.72 17.94
CA SER A 177 2.33 1.60 17.19
C SER A 177 1.67 0.23 17.40
N VAL A 178 0.36 0.18 17.22
CA VAL A 178 -0.41 -1.08 17.18
C VAL A 178 -0.47 -1.55 15.74
N VAL A 179 -0.43 -2.86 15.51
CA VAL A 179 -0.60 -3.41 14.16
C VAL A 179 -2.08 -3.74 13.97
N ILE A 180 -2.67 -3.20 12.89
CA ILE A 180 -3.95 -3.61 12.33
C ILE A 180 -3.72 -3.77 10.83
N TYR A 181 -3.84 -5.00 10.35
CA TYR A 181 -3.60 -5.32 8.95
C TYR A 181 -4.62 -4.65 8.02
N PRO A 182 -4.23 -4.25 6.80
CA PRO A 182 -5.13 -3.55 5.88
C PRO A 182 -6.22 -4.47 5.34
N PRO A 183 -7.37 -3.91 4.93
CA PRO A 183 -8.48 -4.68 4.39
C PRO A 183 -8.16 -5.25 3.01
N VAL A 184 -8.51 -6.51 2.78
CA VAL A 184 -8.40 -7.16 1.47
C VAL A 184 -9.79 -7.55 0.98
N SER A 185 -10.15 -7.12 -0.23
CA SER A 185 -11.47 -7.37 -0.85
C SER A 185 -11.57 -8.79 -1.40
N LEU A 186 -11.70 -9.77 -0.52
CA LEU A 186 -11.67 -11.19 -0.85
C LEU A 186 -12.86 -11.65 -1.70
N LYS A 187 -13.97 -10.92 -1.69
CA LYS A 187 -15.16 -11.21 -2.52
C LYS A 187 -14.86 -11.16 -4.02
N LYS A 188 -13.91 -10.30 -4.44
CA LYS A 188 -13.48 -10.16 -5.83
C LYS A 188 -12.54 -11.27 -6.29
N PHE A 189 -11.95 -12.02 -5.36
CA PHE A 189 -10.97 -13.08 -5.61
C PHE A 189 -11.54 -14.43 -5.14
N PRO A 190 -12.46 -15.06 -5.90
CA PRO A 190 -13.03 -16.34 -5.57
C PRO A 190 -11.96 -17.45 -5.64
N LEU A 191 -12.14 -18.52 -4.87
CA LEU A 191 -11.28 -19.68 -4.93
C LEU A 191 -11.41 -20.39 -6.28
N ILE A 192 -10.32 -20.47 -7.04
CA ILE A 192 -10.24 -21.14 -8.34
C ILE A 192 -9.44 -22.43 -8.20
N LYS A 193 -10.08 -23.56 -8.48
CA LYS A 193 -9.47 -24.90 -8.33
C LYS A 193 -8.57 -25.27 -9.50
N SER A 194 -8.94 -24.90 -10.73
CA SER A 194 -8.13 -25.16 -11.94
C SER A 194 -7.05 -24.08 -12.08
N LYS A 195 -5.82 -24.51 -12.35
CA LYS A 195 -4.69 -23.60 -12.59
C LYS A 195 -4.13 -23.83 -13.98
N SER A 196 -3.67 -22.76 -14.59
CA SER A 196 -2.91 -22.77 -15.84
C SER A 196 -1.41 -22.81 -15.54
N GLU A 197 -0.58 -22.94 -16.57
CA GLU A 197 0.87 -23.11 -16.42
C GLU A 197 1.65 -21.78 -16.42
N TYR A 198 0.96 -20.61 -16.33
CA TYR A 198 1.63 -19.32 -16.34
C TYR A 198 1.82 -18.75 -14.93
N TYR A 199 2.88 -17.98 -14.79
CA TYR A 199 3.16 -17.12 -13.64
C TYR A 199 2.62 -15.72 -13.88
N VAL A 200 2.35 -14.97 -12.80
CA VAL A 200 1.79 -13.63 -12.92
C VAL A 200 2.49 -12.64 -11.97
N ILE A 201 2.72 -11.43 -12.47
CA ILE A 201 3.09 -10.25 -11.69
C ILE A 201 2.06 -9.15 -11.92
N VAL A 202 1.68 -8.46 -10.85
CA VAL A 202 0.65 -7.39 -10.89
C VAL A 202 1.12 -6.17 -10.11
N GLY A 203 0.98 -4.99 -10.69
CA GLY A 203 1.20 -3.73 -9.98
C GLY A 203 1.62 -2.58 -10.89
N ARG A 204 1.84 -1.42 -10.27
CA ARG A 204 2.41 -0.29 -10.99
C ARG A 204 3.82 -0.65 -11.47
N LEU A 205 4.09 -0.46 -12.75
CA LEU A 205 5.39 -0.73 -13.36
C LEU A 205 6.37 0.39 -12.99
N ALA A 206 6.92 0.27 -11.80
CA ALA A 206 7.85 1.21 -11.18
C ALA A 206 9.12 0.49 -10.71
N ALA A 207 10.26 1.16 -10.75
CA ALA A 207 11.57 0.59 -10.43
C ALA A 207 11.62 -0.11 -9.06
N ILE A 208 10.87 0.38 -8.06
CA ILE A 208 10.77 -0.22 -6.72
C ILE A 208 10.19 -1.63 -6.72
N LYS A 209 9.36 -1.98 -7.72
CA LYS A 209 8.73 -3.31 -7.82
C LYS A 209 9.69 -4.37 -8.37
N ARG A 210 10.82 -3.95 -8.96
CA ARG A 210 11.87 -4.83 -9.49
C ARG A 210 11.36 -5.85 -10.50
N PHE A 211 10.40 -5.45 -11.34
CA PHE A 211 9.90 -6.30 -12.42
C PHE A 211 10.97 -6.60 -13.48
N ASP A 212 11.99 -5.76 -13.57
CA ASP A 212 13.19 -5.98 -14.37
C ASP A 212 13.84 -7.34 -14.11
N LEU A 213 14.00 -7.71 -12.83
CA LEU A 213 14.60 -8.99 -12.46
C LEU A 213 13.70 -10.18 -12.81
N VAL A 214 12.37 -10.02 -12.66
CA VAL A 214 11.43 -11.09 -13.04
C VAL A 214 11.50 -11.33 -14.55
N ILE A 215 11.46 -10.28 -15.38
CA ILE A 215 11.53 -10.38 -16.84
C ILE A 215 12.86 -11.03 -17.27
N LYS A 216 13.99 -10.57 -16.71
CA LYS A 216 15.31 -11.15 -17.01
C LYS A 216 15.38 -12.64 -16.65
N THR A 217 14.76 -13.07 -15.53
CA THR A 217 14.67 -14.46 -15.14
C THR A 217 13.87 -15.27 -16.15
N PHE A 218 12.69 -14.75 -16.57
CA PHE A 218 11.83 -15.44 -17.53
C PHE A 218 12.32 -15.41 -18.98
N ASN A 219 13.19 -14.49 -19.35
CA ASN A 219 13.93 -14.55 -20.61
C ASN A 219 14.86 -15.78 -20.71
N LYS A 220 15.28 -16.33 -19.56
CA LYS A 220 16.25 -17.44 -19.48
C LYS A 220 15.59 -18.79 -19.27
N ASN A 221 14.30 -18.82 -18.96
CA ASN A 221 13.55 -20.06 -18.75
C ASN A 221 12.34 -20.10 -19.70
N ASN A 222 11.72 -21.27 -19.84
CA ASN A 222 10.61 -21.48 -20.76
C ASN A 222 9.23 -21.33 -20.10
N TYR A 223 9.14 -20.79 -18.89
CA TYR A 223 7.86 -20.60 -18.21
C TYR A 223 7.13 -19.39 -18.76
N GLN A 224 5.81 -19.49 -18.86
CA GLN A 224 4.95 -18.39 -19.31
C GLN A 224 4.80 -17.34 -18.20
N LEU A 225 4.97 -16.06 -18.54
CA LEU A 225 4.78 -14.93 -17.61
C LEU A 225 3.74 -13.94 -18.14
N ILE A 226 2.77 -13.60 -17.29
CA ILE A 226 1.84 -12.51 -17.55
C ILE A 226 2.21 -11.32 -16.68
N VAL A 227 2.41 -10.16 -17.29
CA VAL A 227 2.70 -8.89 -16.65
C VAL A 227 1.46 -8.00 -16.74
N ILE A 228 0.89 -7.65 -15.56
CA ILE A 228 -0.31 -6.80 -15.48
C ILE A 228 0.03 -5.50 -14.78
N GLY A 229 -0.27 -4.39 -15.43
CA GLY A 229 -0.07 -3.04 -14.89
C GLY A 229 0.44 -2.07 -15.92
N ASP A 230 0.58 -0.82 -15.45
CA ASP A 230 1.09 0.31 -16.22
C ASP A 230 2.01 1.15 -15.32
N GLY A 231 2.88 1.95 -15.91
CA GLY A 231 3.79 2.82 -15.17
C GLY A 231 4.99 3.28 -15.96
N GLU A 232 5.83 4.06 -15.29
CA GLU A 232 7.02 4.71 -15.84
C GLU A 232 8.06 3.73 -16.42
N GLU A 233 8.07 2.47 -15.97
CA GLU A 233 9.03 1.45 -16.42
C GLU A 233 8.51 0.62 -17.61
N LEU A 234 7.28 0.82 -18.11
CA LEU A 234 6.66 -0.05 -19.12
C LEU A 234 7.54 -0.23 -20.35
N GLU A 235 8.00 0.86 -20.96
CA GLU A 235 8.79 0.80 -22.19
C GLU A 235 10.17 0.17 -21.94
N TYR A 236 10.80 0.46 -20.81
CA TYR A 236 12.03 -0.21 -20.41
C TYR A 236 11.82 -1.72 -20.23
N LEU A 237 10.77 -2.13 -19.51
CA LEU A 237 10.47 -3.54 -19.25
C LEU A 237 10.18 -4.30 -20.56
N LYS A 238 9.47 -3.70 -21.50
CA LYS A 238 9.26 -4.26 -22.84
C LYS A 238 10.59 -4.40 -23.60
N SER A 239 11.46 -3.38 -23.52
CA SER A 239 12.75 -3.38 -24.25
C SER A 239 13.71 -4.48 -23.79
N ILE A 240 13.62 -4.92 -22.53
CA ILE A 240 14.42 -6.02 -21.97
C ILE A 240 13.74 -7.39 -22.07
N SER A 241 12.49 -7.45 -22.54
CA SER A 241 11.75 -8.69 -22.76
C SER A 241 12.15 -9.25 -24.14
N THR A 242 13.00 -10.26 -24.14
CA THR A 242 13.58 -10.86 -25.36
C THR A 242 12.98 -12.22 -25.74
N SER A 243 12.04 -12.72 -24.95
CA SER A 243 11.45 -14.05 -25.13
C SER A 243 9.93 -13.96 -25.34
N ASP A 244 9.37 -14.80 -26.21
CA ASP A 244 7.94 -14.83 -26.56
C ASP A 244 7.04 -15.40 -25.44
N ASN A 245 7.62 -15.94 -24.37
CA ASN A 245 6.88 -16.46 -23.22
C ASN A 245 6.41 -15.36 -22.24
N ILE A 246 6.72 -14.09 -22.49
CA ILE A 246 6.35 -12.97 -21.63
C ILE A 246 5.26 -12.11 -22.31
N SER A 247 4.10 -11.97 -21.66
CA SER A 247 2.94 -11.25 -22.19
C SER A 247 2.58 -10.04 -21.29
N PHE A 248 2.62 -8.84 -21.86
CA PHE A 248 2.18 -7.61 -21.20
C PHE A 248 0.71 -7.34 -21.49
N LYS A 249 -0.12 -7.23 -20.43
CA LYS A 249 -1.57 -6.99 -20.55
C LYS A 249 -1.97 -5.53 -20.32
N GLY A 250 -1.00 -4.67 -19.93
CA GLY A 250 -1.30 -3.28 -19.58
C GLY A 250 -2.17 -3.17 -18.33
N PHE A 251 -2.83 -2.03 -18.16
CA PHE A 251 -3.78 -1.82 -17.06
C PHE A 251 -5.07 -2.62 -17.30
N LEU A 252 -5.47 -3.39 -16.29
CA LEU A 252 -6.72 -4.16 -16.29
C LEU A 252 -7.62 -3.73 -15.13
N ASN A 253 -8.92 -3.90 -15.27
CA ASN A 253 -9.86 -3.72 -14.16
C ASN A 253 -9.72 -4.84 -13.12
N SER A 254 -10.28 -4.64 -11.93
CA SER A 254 -10.11 -5.57 -10.80
C SER A 254 -10.67 -6.98 -11.07
N ASN A 255 -11.70 -7.13 -11.92
CA ASN A 255 -12.28 -8.44 -12.23
C ASN A 255 -11.38 -9.25 -13.12
N ASP A 256 -10.84 -8.63 -14.19
CA ASP A 256 -9.90 -9.26 -15.10
C ASP A 256 -8.59 -9.65 -14.39
N VAL A 257 -8.11 -8.77 -13.48
CA VAL A 257 -6.96 -9.09 -12.61
C VAL A 257 -7.26 -10.31 -11.75
N ALA A 258 -8.43 -10.36 -11.11
CA ALA A 258 -8.81 -11.47 -10.24
C ALA A 258 -8.91 -12.80 -11.01
N GLU A 259 -9.41 -12.77 -12.25
CA GLU A 259 -9.49 -13.94 -13.11
C GLU A 259 -8.10 -14.45 -13.49
N ILE A 260 -7.23 -13.57 -14.01
CA ILE A 260 -5.89 -13.96 -14.42
C ILE A 260 -5.06 -14.43 -13.20
N VAL A 261 -5.08 -13.71 -12.09
CA VAL A 261 -4.38 -14.10 -10.87
C VAL A 261 -4.93 -15.43 -10.34
N GLY A 262 -6.25 -15.60 -10.39
CA GLY A 262 -6.91 -16.80 -9.89
C GLY A 262 -6.55 -18.06 -10.68
N HIS A 263 -6.32 -17.98 -11.98
CA HIS A 263 -5.89 -19.09 -12.81
C HIS A 263 -4.38 -19.28 -12.86
N ALA A 264 -3.58 -18.32 -12.37
CA ALA A 264 -2.14 -18.42 -12.40
C ALA A 264 -1.60 -19.63 -11.60
N LYS A 265 -0.50 -20.21 -12.07
CA LYS A 265 0.26 -21.23 -11.35
C LYS A 265 0.86 -20.69 -10.07
N ALA A 266 1.47 -19.49 -10.14
CA ALA A 266 1.94 -18.73 -8.99
C ALA A 266 1.93 -17.22 -9.26
N PHE A 267 1.83 -16.45 -8.16
CA PHE A 267 2.03 -15.01 -8.13
C PHE A 267 3.45 -14.69 -7.67
N ILE A 268 4.16 -13.81 -8.38
CA ILE A 268 5.54 -13.44 -8.00
C ILE A 268 5.56 -12.03 -7.38
N GLN A 269 6.12 -11.93 -6.18
CA GLN A 269 6.34 -10.67 -5.45
C GLN A 269 7.84 -10.41 -5.28
N MET A 270 8.39 -9.53 -6.14
CA MET A 270 9.82 -9.19 -6.12
C MET A 270 10.13 -7.94 -5.29
N GLY A 271 9.26 -6.95 -5.30
CA GLY A 271 9.43 -5.68 -4.58
C GLY A 271 9.21 -5.79 -3.09
N VAL A 272 9.81 -4.88 -2.31
CA VAL A 272 9.61 -4.78 -0.85
C VAL A 272 8.37 -3.96 -0.56
N GLU A 273 7.33 -4.61 -0.09
CA GLU A 273 6.04 -4.00 0.25
C GLU A 273 5.89 -3.72 1.75
N GLY A 274 5.07 -2.74 2.09
CA GLY A 274 4.68 -2.50 3.48
C GLY A 274 3.86 -3.65 4.06
N PHE A 275 2.93 -4.21 3.26
CA PHE A 275 2.11 -5.35 3.62
C PHE A 275 2.04 -6.39 2.48
N GLY A 276 1.65 -5.96 1.27
CA GLY A 276 1.53 -6.85 0.12
C GLY A 276 0.09 -7.36 -0.09
N ILE A 277 -0.86 -6.46 -0.28
CA ILE A 277 -2.28 -6.79 -0.51
C ILE A 277 -2.44 -7.81 -1.65
N ALA A 278 -1.72 -7.63 -2.76
CA ALA A 278 -1.80 -8.51 -3.92
C ALA A 278 -1.40 -9.97 -3.62
N THR A 279 -0.52 -10.19 -2.65
CA THR A 279 -0.15 -11.56 -2.22
C THR A 279 -1.30 -12.26 -1.50
N ILE A 280 -2.11 -11.52 -0.74
CA ILE A 280 -3.30 -12.06 -0.09
C ILE A 280 -4.44 -12.25 -1.10
N GLU A 281 -4.60 -11.35 -2.06
CA GLU A 281 -5.55 -11.49 -3.16
C GLU A 281 -5.27 -12.78 -3.97
N ALA A 282 -4.00 -13.06 -4.27
CA ALA A 282 -3.58 -14.30 -4.93
C ALA A 282 -3.92 -15.53 -4.09
N GLN A 283 -3.53 -15.55 -2.81
CA GLN A 283 -3.84 -16.66 -1.89
C GLN A 283 -5.34 -16.88 -1.71
N ALA A 284 -6.13 -15.81 -1.71
CA ALA A 284 -7.60 -15.89 -1.66
C ALA A 284 -8.17 -16.68 -2.84
N SER A 285 -7.58 -16.54 -4.02
CA SER A 285 -7.94 -17.29 -5.23
C SER A 285 -7.30 -18.69 -5.29
N GLY A 286 -6.58 -19.12 -4.24
CA GLY A 286 -5.84 -20.37 -4.22
C GLY A 286 -4.59 -20.35 -5.11
N THR A 287 -4.00 -19.20 -5.35
CA THR A 287 -2.75 -19.02 -6.10
C THR A 287 -1.60 -18.80 -5.12
N PRO A 288 -0.64 -19.72 -5.06
CA PRO A 288 0.51 -19.61 -4.16
C PRO A 288 1.47 -18.50 -4.61
N VAL A 289 2.30 -18.03 -3.68
CA VAL A 289 3.16 -16.86 -3.88
C VAL A 289 4.63 -17.26 -3.87
N ILE A 290 5.41 -16.72 -4.82
CA ILE A 290 6.88 -16.76 -4.79
C ILE A 290 7.34 -15.34 -4.42
N ALA A 291 7.93 -15.16 -3.24
CA ALA A 291 8.19 -13.83 -2.70
C ALA A 291 9.64 -13.60 -2.28
N PHE A 292 10.12 -12.37 -2.53
CA PHE A 292 11.35 -11.91 -1.91
C PHE A 292 11.17 -11.79 -0.39
N ALA A 293 12.01 -12.49 0.38
CA ALA A 293 11.89 -12.62 1.85
C ALA A 293 12.19 -11.30 2.59
N LYS A 294 11.47 -10.21 2.27
CA LYS A 294 11.64 -8.91 2.93
C LYS A 294 10.37 -8.08 2.87
N GLY A 295 10.05 -7.42 3.97
CA GLY A 295 8.88 -6.56 4.08
C GLY A 295 7.66 -7.29 4.64
N GLY A 296 6.47 -6.78 4.36
CA GLY A 296 5.20 -7.32 4.84
C GLY A 296 4.87 -8.71 4.31
N VAL A 297 5.52 -9.17 3.23
CA VAL A 297 5.33 -10.54 2.72
C VAL A 297 5.72 -11.61 3.74
N LEU A 298 6.61 -11.30 4.68
CA LEU A 298 6.95 -12.21 5.78
C LEU A 298 5.80 -12.44 6.77
N GLU A 299 4.78 -11.60 6.72
CA GLU A 299 3.57 -11.67 7.56
C GLU A 299 2.39 -12.26 6.78
N THR A 300 2.42 -12.18 5.45
CA THR A 300 1.31 -12.56 4.56
C THR A 300 1.53 -13.89 3.84
N VAL A 301 2.76 -14.38 3.76
CA VAL A 301 3.10 -15.67 3.13
C VAL A 301 3.67 -16.61 4.19
N ILE A 302 3.22 -17.87 4.17
CA ILE A 302 3.72 -18.95 5.04
C ILE A 302 4.55 -19.88 4.16
N ASP A 303 5.88 -19.92 4.40
CA ASP A 303 6.80 -20.73 3.58
C ASP A 303 6.39 -22.21 3.56
N GLY A 304 6.35 -22.80 2.39
CA GLY A 304 5.94 -24.19 2.14
C GLY A 304 4.43 -24.45 2.28
N LYS A 305 3.60 -23.47 2.71
CA LYS A 305 2.13 -23.63 2.86
C LYS A 305 1.33 -22.74 1.95
N THR A 306 1.69 -21.45 1.85
CA THR A 306 1.00 -20.49 0.96
C THR A 306 1.91 -19.96 -0.12
N GLY A 307 3.18 -20.35 -0.12
CA GLY A 307 4.18 -19.94 -1.10
C GLY A 307 5.58 -20.36 -0.72
N VAL A 308 6.56 -19.79 -1.40
CA VAL A 308 7.99 -19.98 -1.13
C VAL A 308 8.71 -18.65 -1.10
N PHE A 309 9.79 -18.59 -0.31
CA PHE A 309 10.64 -17.41 -0.24
C PHE A 309 11.97 -17.62 -0.96
N PHE A 310 12.49 -16.50 -1.51
CA PHE A 310 13.89 -16.37 -1.92
C PHE A 310 14.54 -15.19 -1.18
N LYS A 311 15.87 -15.25 -0.96
CA LYS A 311 16.56 -14.37 -0.01
C LYS A 311 17.28 -13.19 -0.65
N GLU A 312 17.55 -13.23 -1.95
CA GLU A 312 18.31 -12.19 -2.66
C GLU A 312 17.51 -11.68 -3.86
N GLN A 313 17.52 -10.38 -4.09
CA GLN A 313 16.89 -9.78 -5.28
C GLN A 313 17.82 -9.98 -6.50
N THR A 314 18.01 -11.23 -6.91
CA THR A 314 18.80 -11.64 -8.07
C THR A 314 17.99 -12.60 -8.94
N GLU A 315 18.37 -12.70 -10.22
CA GLU A 315 17.76 -13.62 -11.18
C GLU A 315 17.92 -15.08 -10.73
N ASP A 316 19.12 -15.44 -10.26
CA ASP A 316 19.44 -16.81 -9.81
C ASP A 316 18.63 -17.21 -8.57
N SER A 317 18.50 -16.30 -7.61
CA SER A 317 17.70 -16.56 -6.39
C SER A 317 16.23 -16.75 -6.70
N LEU A 318 15.65 -15.97 -7.62
CA LEU A 318 14.29 -16.15 -8.09
C LEU A 318 14.14 -17.47 -8.86
N ASN A 319 15.05 -17.78 -9.79
CA ASN A 319 14.98 -19.02 -10.57
C ASN A 319 15.05 -20.27 -9.67
N ASN A 320 15.93 -20.27 -8.68
CA ASN A 320 16.01 -21.36 -7.70
C ASN A 320 14.71 -21.51 -6.88
N ALA A 321 14.06 -20.37 -6.54
CA ALA A 321 12.77 -20.42 -5.86
C ALA A 321 11.66 -20.96 -6.76
N ILE A 322 11.66 -20.64 -8.05
CA ILE A 322 10.75 -21.23 -9.05
C ILE A 322 10.96 -22.75 -9.12
N GLN A 323 12.20 -23.21 -9.21
CA GLN A 323 12.51 -24.65 -9.24
C GLN A 323 12.06 -25.36 -7.95
N LYS A 324 12.29 -24.77 -6.78
CA LYS A 324 11.76 -25.28 -5.50
C LYS A 324 10.23 -25.34 -5.51
N PHE A 325 9.59 -24.28 -6.00
CA PHE A 325 8.13 -24.17 -6.09
C PHE A 325 7.53 -25.28 -6.96
N GLU A 326 8.13 -25.59 -8.10
CA GLU A 326 7.68 -26.66 -9.02
C GLU A 326 7.63 -28.06 -8.38
N GLN A 327 8.36 -28.27 -7.29
CA GLN A 327 8.39 -29.55 -6.56
C GLN A 327 7.36 -29.62 -5.43
N LEU A 328 6.62 -28.52 -5.19
CA LEU A 328 5.68 -28.41 -4.06
C LEU A 328 4.23 -28.46 -4.53
N THR A 329 3.39 -28.93 -3.65
CA THR A 329 1.93 -28.85 -3.77
C THR A 329 1.36 -27.99 -2.67
N PHE A 330 0.34 -27.20 -2.98
CA PHE A 330 -0.26 -26.24 -2.05
C PHE A 330 -1.74 -26.52 -1.85
N ASP A 331 -2.18 -26.53 -0.58
CA ASP A 331 -3.60 -26.63 -0.23
C ASP A 331 -4.29 -25.28 -0.47
N LYS A 332 -5.12 -25.24 -1.50
CA LYS A 332 -5.86 -24.05 -1.92
C LYS A 332 -6.88 -23.62 -0.86
N SER A 333 -7.48 -24.55 -0.15
CA SER A 333 -8.42 -24.27 0.94
C SER A 333 -7.71 -23.65 2.14
N PHE A 334 -6.53 -24.16 2.49
CA PHE A 334 -5.68 -23.54 3.52
C PHE A 334 -5.30 -22.12 3.16
N MET A 335 -4.85 -21.86 1.92
CA MET A 335 -4.51 -20.52 1.46
C MET A 335 -5.71 -19.57 1.53
N ARG A 336 -6.89 -20.02 1.10
CA ARG A 336 -8.13 -19.24 1.20
C ARG A 336 -8.47 -18.88 2.65
N ASN A 337 -8.41 -19.85 3.56
CA ASN A 337 -8.68 -19.64 4.98
C ASN A 337 -7.66 -18.68 5.61
N HIS A 338 -6.40 -18.79 5.26
CA HIS A 338 -5.37 -17.84 5.67
C HIS A 338 -5.69 -16.42 5.17
N ALA A 339 -6.03 -16.27 3.89
CA ALA A 339 -6.40 -14.97 3.33
C ALA A 339 -7.62 -14.33 4.03
N LEU A 340 -8.61 -15.13 4.48
CA LEU A 340 -9.80 -14.64 5.19
C LEU A 340 -9.47 -13.92 6.50
N THR A 341 -8.30 -14.19 7.11
CA THR A 341 -7.87 -13.48 8.32
C THR A 341 -7.57 -11.99 8.06
N PHE A 342 -7.38 -11.59 6.80
CA PHE A 342 -7.13 -10.21 6.36
C PHE A 342 -8.36 -9.56 5.70
N SER A 343 -9.57 -10.06 5.99
CA SER A 343 -10.81 -9.57 5.39
C SER A 343 -11.13 -8.12 5.77
N GLU A 344 -11.94 -7.46 4.93
CA GLU A 344 -12.48 -6.13 5.19
C GLU A 344 -13.22 -6.08 6.54
N GLU A 345 -14.02 -7.11 6.86
CA GLU A 345 -14.77 -7.21 8.12
C GLU A 345 -13.83 -7.24 9.34
N ASN A 346 -12.75 -8.04 9.29
CA ASN A 346 -11.79 -8.10 10.39
C ASN A 346 -11.11 -6.74 10.60
N PHE A 347 -10.70 -6.08 9.52
CA PHE A 347 -10.12 -4.74 9.59
C PHE A 347 -11.09 -3.74 10.25
N GLU A 348 -12.34 -3.68 9.77
CA GLU A 348 -13.33 -2.76 10.31
C GLU A 348 -13.60 -2.99 11.80
N ASN A 349 -13.70 -4.26 12.21
CA ASN A 349 -13.92 -4.63 13.61
C ASN A 349 -12.72 -4.24 14.49
N GLU A 350 -11.49 -4.47 14.04
CA GLU A 350 -10.28 -4.08 14.78
C GLU A 350 -10.14 -2.56 14.89
N ILE A 351 -10.42 -1.81 13.82
CA ILE A 351 -10.43 -0.35 13.82
C ILE A 351 -11.47 0.19 14.80
N LYS A 352 -12.71 -0.31 14.75
CA LYS A 352 -13.78 0.10 15.68
C LYS A 352 -13.37 -0.13 17.13
N LYS A 353 -12.94 -1.33 17.47
CA LYS A 353 -12.50 -1.68 18.83
C LYS A 353 -11.37 -0.79 19.32
N PHE A 354 -10.37 -0.56 18.45
CA PHE A 354 -9.23 0.30 18.79
C PHE A 354 -9.68 1.73 19.06
N VAL A 355 -10.43 2.34 18.14
CA VAL A 355 -10.91 3.73 18.26
C VAL A 355 -11.79 3.89 19.51
N GLU A 356 -12.75 3.00 19.73
CA GLU A 356 -13.64 3.05 20.92
C GLU A 356 -12.84 2.96 22.22
N SER A 357 -11.82 2.11 22.27
CA SER A 357 -10.93 2.00 23.45
C SER A 357 -10.17 3.29 23.74
N LYS A 358 -9.80 4.06 22.70
CA LYS A 358 -9.06 5.31 22.86
C LYS A 358 -9.98 6.48 23.17
N VAL A 359 -11.16 6.52 22.57
CA VAL A 359 -12.19 7.55 22.88
C VAL A 359 -12.60 7.47 24.35
N LYS A 360 -12.86 6.28 24.90
CA LYS A 360 -13.21 6.11 26.32
C LYS A 360 -12.14 6.62 27.29
N ASN A 361 -10.88 6.56 26.92
CA ASN A 361 -9.75 6.96 27.78
C ASN A 361 -9.31 8.41 27.54
N TYR A 362 -9.88 9.11 26.56
CA TYR A 362 -9.48 10.46 26.16
C TYR A 362 -10.40 11.54 26.74
N ASN A 363 -11.60 11.16 27.15
CA ASN A 363 -12.55 11.98 27.89
C ASN A 363 -12.24 11.88 29.41
#